data_8669f4b1d0fab2625b281fc18bc07a59
#
_entry.id   8669f4b1d0fab2625b281fc18bc07a59
#
_cell.length_a   1.000
_cell.length_b   1.000
_cell.length_c   1.000
_cell.angle_alpha   90.00
_cell.angle_beta   90.00
_cell.angle_gamma   90.00
#
_symmetry.space_group_name_H-M   'P 1'
#
loop_
_entity.id
_entity.type
_entity.pdbx_description
1 polymer ?
#
loop_
_entity_poly.entity_id
_entity_poly.type
_entity_poly.pdbx_seq_one_letter_code
_entity_poly.pdbx_strand_id
1 'polypeptide(L)'
;AQMCIRDRMSNNRAIMNNAGNLDLITEMFMMLIDSVRNSFGNGVRKAHLFYPVEKRQFDVKNIADFIINIEKGEYFYNGGREFLKIEEDVEHPVAINFASSGQQEILWFLNFMYVLMLREEDVFLIIEEPEAHIYPLLQKRVMEFIALFTNMQDSGVFITTHSPYILTVANNLYYAGVLAEDGQVKEVYRVLNK
;
A
#
# COMPACT_ATOMS: atom_id res chain seq x y z
N ALA A 1 14.77 5.55 -2.45
CA ALA A 1 13.87 5.80 -1.32
C ALA A 1 13.32 4.50 -0.72
N GLN A 2 12.79 3.55 -1.50
CA GLN A 2 12.31 2.25 -1.00
C GLN A 2 13.43 1.46 -0.31
N MET A 3 14.63 1.42 -0.87
CA MET A 3 15.80 0.78 -0.25
C MET A 3 16.18 1.41 1.10
N CYS A 4 16.09 2.74 1.23
CA CYS A 4 16.29 3.44 2.50
C CYS A 4 15.23 3.09 3.56
N ILE A 5 13.98 2.88 3.15
CA ILE A 5 12.89 2.48 4.04
C ILE A 5 13.17 1.07 4.58
N ARG A 6 13.51 0.12 3.71
CA ARG A 6 13.76 -1.28 4.06
C ARG A 6 14.97 -1.43 4.99
N ASP A 7 16.10 -0.82 4.66
CA ASP A 7 17.33 -0.93 5.47
C ASP A 7 17.16 -0.29 6.85
N ARG A 8 16.40 0.80 6.94
CA ARG A 8 16.04 1.43 8.22
C ARG A 8 15.05 0.60 9.02
N MET A 9 14.14 -0.14 8.37
CA MET A 9 13.16 -0.98 9.04
C MET A 9 13.74 -2.28 9.62
N SER A 10 14.66 -2.93 8.92
CA SER A 10 15.35 -4.13 9.42
C SER A 10 16.23 -3.86 10.63
N ASN A 11 16.75 -2.64 10.75
CA ASN A 11 17.65 -2.21 11.82
C ASN A 11 16.95 -1.50 13.00
N ASN A 12 15.61 -1.39 13.01
CA ASN A 12 14.85 -0.60 13.99
C ASN A 12 15.17 -0.94 15.45
N ARG A 13 15.41 -2.21 15.80
CA ARG A 13 15.78 -2.58 17.18
C ARG A 13 17.17 -2.08 17.59
N ALA A 14 18.10 -2.03 16.67
CA ALA A 14 19.46 -1.53 16.93
C ALA A 14 19.48 -0.01 17.05
N ILE A 15 18.62 0.69 16.29
CA ILE A 15 18.52 2.15 16.28
C ILE A 15 17.81 2.68 17.55
N MET A 16 16.75 2.02 18.01
CA MET A 16 16.05 2.42 19.25
C MET A 16 16.94 2.35 20.50
N ASN A 17 17.91 1.45 20.51
CA ASN A 17 18.87 1.35 21.63
C ASN A 17 19.92 2.49 21.63
N ASN A 18 20.03 3.25 20.55
CA ASN A 18 20.94 4.39 20.38
C ASN A 18 20.20 5.74 20.24
N ALA A 19 19.01 5.87 20.79
CA ALA A 19 18.08 7.00 20.63
C ALA A 19 18.63 8.39 21.03
N GLY A 20 19.86 8.50 21.49
CA GLY A 20 20.48 9.77 21.86
C GLY A 20 21.01 10.61 20.68
N ASN A 21 21.04 10.10 19.43
CA ASN A 21 21.67 10.75 18.27
C ASN A 21 20.93 10.60 16.94
N LEU A 22 19.61 10.32 16.95
CA LEU A 22 18.81 10.30 15.72
C LEU A 22 18.54 11.74 15.26
N ASP A 23 18.74 12.02 13.96
CA ASP A 23 18.27 13.28 13.39
C ASP A 23 16.73 13.34 13.41
N LEU A 24 16.18 14.55 13.45
CA LEU A 24 14.74 14.80 13.56
C LEU A 24 13.94 14.08 12.46
N ILE A 25 14.47 14.00 11.24
CA ILE A 25 13.80 13.36 10.10
C ILE A 25 13.66 11.85 10.34
N THR A 26 14.72 11.22 10.83
CA THR A 26 14.72 9.79 11.18
C THR A 26 13.74 9.51 12.30
N GLU A 27 13.68 10.34 13.34
CA GLU A 27 12.73 10.21 14.45
C GLU A 27 11.27 10.32 13.97
N MET A 28 10.96 11.36 13.17
CA MET A 28 9.63 11.54 12.59
C MET A 28 9.22 10.34 11.70
N PHE A 29 10.17 9.82 10.91
CA PHE A 29 9.92 8.65 10.07
C PHE A 29 9.63 7.39 10.89
N MET A 30 10.35 7.19 12.00
CA MET A 30 10.09 6.08 12.92
C MET A 30 8.71 6.18 13.57
N MET A 31 8.32 7.38 14.00
CA MET A 31 6.98 7.63 14.55
C MET A 31 5.88 7.35 13.53
N LEU A 32 6.10 7.72 12.26
CA LEU A 32 5.17 7.41 11.17
C LEU A 32 5.01 5.91 10.98
N ILE A 33 6.12 5.16 10.92
CA ILE A 33 6.10 3.70 10.80
C ILE A 33 5.32 3.07 11.94
N ASP A 34 5.60 3.45 13.17
CA ASP A 34 4.93 2.90 14.35
C ASP A 34 3.44 3.25 14.37
N SER A 35 3.09 4.46 13.95
CA SER A 35 1.69 4.87 13.78
C SER A 35 0.95 4.01 12.76
N VAL A 36 1.58 3.74 11.60
CA VAL A 36 1.01 2.86 10.58
C VAL A 36 0.86 1.43 11.09
N ARG A 37 1.91 0.86 11.70
CA ARG A 37 1.88 -0.49 12.30
C ARG A 37 0.76 -0.68 13.30
N ASN A 38 0.62 0.26 14.22
CA ASN A 38 -0.39 0.20 15.28
C ASN A 38 -1.82 0.21 14.73
N SER A 39 -2.06 0.77 13.55
CA SER A 39 -3.36 0.75 12.88
C SER A 39 -3.81 -0.66 12.50
N PHE A 40 -2.87 -1.60 12.38
CA PHE A 40 -3.13 -2.98 11.94
C PHE A 40 -3.10 -4.02 13.07
N GLY A 41 -3.25 -3.60 14.32
CA GLY A 41 -3.30 -4.52 15.47
C GLY A 41 -4.39 -5.58 15.37
N ASN A 42 -5.48 -5.27 14.65
CA ASN A 42 -6.60 -6.18 14.38
C ASN A 42 -6.72 -6.59 12.89
N GLY A 43 -5.66 -6.40 12.11
CA GLY A 43 -5.61 -6.67 10.68
C GLY A 43 -6.12 -5.53 9.80
N VAL A 44 -5.91 -5.69 8.48
CA VAL A 44 -6.27 -4.70 7.45
C VAL A 44 -7.76 -4.42 7.42
N ARG A 45 -8.61 -5.47 7.50
CA ARG A 45 -10.07 -5.32 7.49
C ARG A 45 -10.62 -4.46 8.61
N LYS A 46 -9.93 -4.40 9.75
CA LYS A 46 -10.35 -3.65 10.94
C LYS A 46 -9.57 -2.37 11.19
N ALA A 47 -8.60 -2.03 10.35
CA ALA A 47 -7.79 -0.82 10.49
C ALA A 47 -8.64 0.47 10.53
N HIS A 48 -9.76 0.49 9.81
CA HIS A 48 -10.69 1.63 9.80
C HIS A 48 -11.26 1.99 11.19
N LEU A 49 -11.27 1.06 12.14
CA LEU A 49 -11.76 1.30 13.50
C LEU A 49 -10.86 2.26 14.30
N PHE A 50 -9.61 2.41 13.88
CA PHE A 50 -8.68 3.40 14.48
C PHE A 50 -8.92 4.83 13.97
N TYR A 51 -9.66 4.97 12.87
CA TYR A 51 -9.92 6.24 12.20
C TYR A 51 -11.43 6.42 12.00
N PRO A 52 -12.21 6.66 13.07
CA PRO A 52 -13.65 6.77 12.96
C PRO A 52 -14.02 8.05 12.20
N VAL A 53 -14.78 7.91 11.12
CA VAL A 53 -15.36 8.98 10.32
C VAL A 53 -16.84 8.69 10.15
N GLU A 54 -17.71 9.71 10.27
CA GLU A 54 -19.15 9.53 10.21
C GLU A 54 -19.62 9.00 8.84
N LYS A 55 -18.98 9.43 7.76
CA LYS A 55 -19.32 9.00 6.40
C LYS A 55 -18.08 9.04 5.51
N ARG A 56 -17.68 7.87 5.00
CA ARG A 56 -16.58 7.76 4.03
C ARG A 56 -17.10 7.82 2.61
N GLN A 57 -16.27 8.34 1.70
CA GLN A 57 -16.56 8.40 0.26
C GLN A 57 -16.33 7.04 -0.43
N PHE A 58 -15.70 6.07 0.25
CA PHE A 58 -15.35 4.77 -0.30
C PHE A 58 -15.78 3.60 0.61
N ASP A 59 -15.94 2.43 0.00
CA ASP A 59 -16.23 1.20 0.71
C ASP A 59 -14.93 0.61 1.28
N VAL A 60 -14.77 0.78 2.58
CA VAL A 60 -13.61 0.29 3.34
C VAL A 60 -13.38 -1.22 3.16
N LYS A 61 -14.45 -2.01 3.11
CA LYS A 61 -14.36 -3.46 2.95
C LYS A 61 -13.77 -3.82 1.60
N ASN A 62 -14.26 -3.21 0.53
CA ASN A 62 -13.77 -3.46 -0.82
C ASN A 62 -12.29 -3.07 -0.97
N ILE A 63 -11.87 -1.96 -0.37
CA ILE A 63 -10.47 -1.54 -0.39
C ILE A 63 -9.59 -2.51 0.40
N ALA A 64 -10.00 -2.89 1.60
CA ALA A 64 -9.27 -3.85 2.42
C ALA A 64 -9.12 -5.21 1.70
N ASP A 65 -10.20 -5.74 1.13
CA ASP A 65 -10.17 -6.99 0.38
C ASP A 65 -9.30 -6.89 -0.88
N PHE A 66 -9.25 -5.72 -1.54
CA PHE A 66 -8.36 -5.48 -2.67
C PHE A 66 -6.88 -5.53 -2.25
N ILE A 67 -6.52 -4.87 -1.15
CA ILE A 67 -5.16 -4.90 -0.58
C ILE A 67 -4.76 -6.35 -0.23
N ILE A 68 -5.61 -7.06 0.51
CA ILE A 68 -5.38 -8.45 0.93
C ILE A 68 -5.17 -9.37 -0.28
N ASN A 69 -5.91 -9.12 -1.37
CA ASN A 69 -5.73 -9.88 -2.62
C ASN A 69 -4.38 -9.62 -3.28
N ILE A 70 -3.88 -8.38 -3.25
CA ILE A 70 -2.54 -8.03 -3.76
C ILE A 70 -1.46 -8.66 -2.90
N GLU A 71 -1.57 -8.56 -1.58
CA GLU A 71 -0.60 -9.07 -0.60
C GLU A 71 -0.59 -10.60 -0.48
N LYS A 72 -1.67 -11.25 -0.98
CA LYS A 72 -1.92 -12.69 -0.80
C LYS A 72 -2.04 -13.11 0.65
N GLY A 73 -2.56 -12.22 1.48
CA GLY A 73 -2.82 -12.45 2.89
C GLY A 73 -3.17 -11.15 3.61
N GLU A 74 -3.73 -11.27 4.80
CA GLU A 74 -4.06 -10.14 5.64
C GLU A 74 -2.90 -9.79 6.56
N TYR A 75 -2.38 -8.56 6.41
CA TYR A 75 -1.33 -8.04 7.29
C TYR A 75 -1.89 -7.71 8.67
N PHE A 76 -1.10 -8.00 9.69
CA PHE A 76 -1.35 -7.54 11.05
C PHE A 76 -0.06 -7.37 11.86
N TYR A 77 -0.14 -6.50 12.87
CA TYR A 77 0.95 -6.18 13.77
C TYR A 77 0.59 -6.52 15.20
N ASN A 78 1.36 -7.38 15.86
CA ASN A 78 1.10 -7.76 17.23
C ASN A 78 2.40 -7.99 18.02
N GLY A 79 2.48 -7.44 19.22
CA GLY A 79 3.60 -7.66 20.12
C GLY A 79 4.97 -7.28 19.55
N GLY A 80 5.05 -6.22 18.75
CA GLY A 80 6.28 -5.76 18.10
C GLY A 80 6.70 -6.61 16.90
N ARG A 81 5.83 -7.47 16.39
CA ARG A 81 6.08 -8.34 15.23
C ARG A 81 5.02 -8.17 14.17
N GLU A 82 5.43 -8.36 12.93
CA GLU A 82 4.62 -8.24 11.74
C GLU A 82 4.36 -9.61 11.13
N PHE A 83 3.12 -9.85 10.75
CA PHE A 83 2.68 -11.13 10.23
C PHE A 83 1.76 -10.93 9.02
N LEU A 84 1.74 -11.95 8.17
CA LEU A 84 0.79 -12.11 7.08
C LEU A 84 -0.06 -13.36 7.35
N LYS A 85 -1.36 -13.19 7.44
CA LYS A 85 -2.32 -14.28 7.61
C LYS A 85 -2.87 -14.69 6.25
N ILE A 86 -2.47 -15.87 5.80
CA ILE A 86 -2.90 -16.44 4.52
C ILE A 86 -4.29 -17.07 4.71
N GLU A 87 -5.22 -16.82 3.79
CA GLU A 87 -6.61 -17.33 3.94
C GLU A 87 -6.72 -18.86 3.97
N GLU A 88 -5.79 -19.54 3.32
CA GLU A 88 -5.73 -21.01 3.26
C GLU A 88 -5.16 -21.65 4.54
N ASP A 89 -4.37 -20.89 5.33
CA ASP A 89 -3.79 -21.34 6.60
C ASP A 89 -3.98 -20.28 7.69
N VAL A 90 -5.20 -20.24 8.22
CA VAL A 90 -5.61 -19.24 9.22
C VAL A 90 -4.91 -19.46 10.57
N GLU A 91 -4.46 -20.68 10.86
CA GLU A 91 -3.90 -21.07 12.17
C GLU A 91 -2.41 -20.73 12.28
N HIS A 92 -1.68 -20.62 11.15
CA HIS A 92 -0.25 -20.39 11.14
C HIS A 92 0.14 -19.13 10.37
N PRO A 93 0.03 -17.94 10.98
CA PRO A 93 0.44 -16.71 10.31
C PRO A 93 1.94 -16.71 10.04
N VAL A 94 2.32 -16.28 8.83
CA VAL A 94 3.70 -16.18 8.41
C VAL A 94 4.30 -14.86 8.90
N ALA A 95 5.39 -14.90 9.62
CA ALA A 95 6.10 -13.67 9.97
C ALA A 95 6.69 -13.02 8.70
N ILE A 96 6.58 -11.70 8.57
CA ILE A 96 6.91 -10.95 7.35
C ILE A 96 8.35 -11.18 6.87
N ASN A 97 9.29 -11.41 7.77
CA ASN A 97 10.68 -11.72 7.43
C ASN A 97 10.85 -13.03 6.65
N PHE A 98 9.83 -13.90 6.63
CA PHE A 98 9.78 -15.13 5.83
C PHE A 98 8.95 -14.97 4.54
N ALA A 99 8.28 -13.84 4.35
CA ALA A 99 7.59 -13.54 3.11
C ALA A 99 8.60 -13.23 1.98
N SER A 100 8.16 -13.34 0.72
CA SER A 100 9.01 -12.97 -0.42
C SER A 100 9.40 -11.48 -0.38
N SER A 101 10.53 -11.13 -1.00
CA SER A 101 10.99 -9.72 -1.05
C SER A 101 9.92 -8.80 -1.66
N GLY A 102 9.28 -9.23 -2.73
CA GLY A 102 8.20 -8.46 -3.36
C GLY A 102 6.99 -8.25 -2.44
N GLN A 103 6.61 -9.27 -1.65
CA GLN A 103 5.55 -9.12 -0.65
C GLN A 103 5.94 -8.12 0.44
N GLN A 104 7.17 -8.19 0.94
CA GLN A 104 7.63 -7.28 1.99
C GLN A 104 7.61 -5.82 1.54
N GLU A 105 7.96 -5.53 0.27
CA GLU A 105 7.99 -4.17 -0.27
C GLU A 105 6.59 -3.62 -0.52
N ILE A 106 5.75 -4.41 -1.20
CA ILE A 106 4.37 -4.01 -1.52
C ILE A 106 3.55 -3.77 -0.27
N LEU A 107 3.68 -4.64 0.71
CA LEU A 107 2.90 -4.62 1.93
C LEU A 107 2.99 -3.25 2.64
N TRP A 108 4.22 -2.73 2.81
CA TRP A 108 4.42 -1.43 3.44
C TRP A 108 3.83 -0.30 2.62
N PHE A 109 4.04 -0.33 1.33
CA PHE A 109 3.54 0.67 0.41
C PHE A 109 2.01 0.73 0.41
N LEU A 110 1.34 -0.41 0.22
CA LEU A 110 -0.13 -0.48 0.18
C LEU A 110 -0.76 -0.10 1.52
N ASN A 111 -0.23 -0.63 2.61
CA ASN A 111 -0.78 -0.35 3.94
C ASN A 111 -0.57 1.10 4.37
N PHE A 112 0.56 1.72 4.00
CA PHE A 112 0.77 3.15 4.22
C PHE A 112 -0.25 3.99 3.46
N MET A 113 -0.44 3.75 2.16
CA MET A 113 -1.44 4.46 1.37
C MET A 113 -2.86 4.23 1.92
N TYR A 114 -3.16 3.01 2.36
CA TYR A 114 -4.45 2.72 2.98
C TYR A 114 -4.69 3.53 4.27
N VAL A 115 -3.68 3.68 5.11
CA VAL A 115 -3.79 4.54 6.30
C VAL A 115 -4.05 6.00 5.92
N LEU A 116 -3.39 6.53 4.87
CA LEU A 116 -3.67 7.87 4.36
C LEU A 116 -5.14 8.00 3.90
N MET A 117 -5.66 7.00 3.19
CA MET A 117 -7.09 6.96 2.82
C MET A 117 -8.00 6.94 4.06
N LEU A 118 -7.67 6.12 5.06
CA LEU A 118 -8.46 6.03 6.29
C LEU A 118 -8.47 7.32 7.10
N ARG A 119 -7.40 8.11 7.02
CA ARG A 119 -7.28 9.43 7.66
C ARG A 119 -7.91 10.55 6.85
N GLU A 120 -8.26 10.29 5.58
CA GLU A 120 -8.73 11.31 4.63
C GLU A 120 -7.71 12.47 4.49
N GLU A 121 -6.42 12.13 4.47
CA GLU A 121 -5.32 13.09 4.32
C GLU A 121 -5.02 13.31 2.83
N ASP A 122 -5.18 14.54 2.36
CA ASP A 122 -4.73 14.96 1.04
C ASP A 122 -3.20 15.12 1.04
N VAL A 123 -2.54 14.39 0.16
CA VAL A 123 -1.09 14.33 0.10
C VAL A 123 -0.56 14.40 -1.33
N PHE A 124 0.71 14.77 -1.46
CA PHE A 124 1.46 14.57 -2.68
C PHE A 124 2.54 13.51 -2.45
N LEU A 125 2.39 12.36 -3.12
CA LEU A 125 3.30 11.22 -2.97
C LEU A 125 4.31 11.18 -4.11
N ILE A 126 5.57 10.94 -3.77
CA ILE A 126 6.63 10.59 -4.72
C ILE A 126 6.93 9.10 -4.52
N ILE A 127 6.67 8.32 -5.56
CA ILE A 127 6.84 6.86 -5.56
C ILE A 127 7.93 6.52 -6.56
N GLU A 128 9.03 5.96 -6.07
CA GLU A 128 10.15 5.54 -6.90
C GLU A 128 10.07 4.04 -7.15
N GLU A 129 10.05 3.65 -8.43
CA GLU A 129 10.12 2.27 -8.91
C GLU A 129 9.13 1.32 -8.18
N PRO A 130 7.80 1.57 -8.24
CA PRO A 130 6.82 0.71 -7.56
C PRO A 130 6.83 -0.73 -8.09
N GLU A 131 7.48 -0.97 -9.22
CA GLU A 131 7.68 -2.28 -9.83
C GLU A 131 8.82 -3.10 -9.22
N ALA A 132 9.65 -2.53 -8.34
CA ALA A 132 10.82 -3.22 -7.82
C ALA A 132 10.45 -4.56 -7.18
N HIS A 133 11.16 -5.63 -7.58
CA HIS A 133 11.00 -7.00 -7.06
C HIS A 133 9.62 -7.65 -7.23
N ILE A 134 8.72 -7.09 -8.07
CA ILE A 134 7.40 -7.65 -8.31
C ILE A 134 7.14 -8.05 -9.76
N TYR A 135 6.34 -9.11 -9.93
CA TYR A 135 5.97 -9.61 -11.25
C TYR A 135 5.02 -8.67 -11.99
N PRO A 136 5.01 -8.69 -13.35
CA PRO A 136 4.19 -7.80 -14.17
C PRO A 136 2.70 -7.78 -13.81
N LEU A 137 2.10 -8.92 -13.48
CA LEU A 137 0.69 -8.98 -13.09
C LEU A 137 0.44 -8.19 -11.79
N LEU A 138 1.40 -8.24 -10.86
CA LEU A 138 1.31 -7.52 -9.61
C LEU A 138 1.56 -6.02 -9.79
N GLN A 139 2.44 -5.64 -10.74
CA GLN A 139 2.63 -4.24 -11.15
C GLN A 139 1.32 -3.62 -11.62
N LYS A 140 0.51 -4.36 -12.39
CA LYS A 140 -0.83 -3.92 -12.80
C LYS A 140 -1.70 -3.63 -11.57
N ARG A 141 -1.76 -4.54 -10.61
CA ARG A 141 -2.58 -4.38 -9.40
C ARG A 141 -2.14 -3.20 -8.53
N VAL A 142 -0.83 -2.99 -8.40
CA VAL A 142 -0.28 -1.85 -7.67
C VAL A 142 -0.68 -0.54 -8.36
N MET A 143 -0.59 -0.45 -9.68
CA MET A 143 -1.03 0.73 -10.43
C MET A 143 -2.53 0.97 -10.33
N GLU A 144 -3.35 -0.09 -10.36
CA GLU A 144 -4.80 0.01 -10.11
C GLU A 144 -5.09 0.57 -8.73
N PHE A 145 -4.32 0.17 -7.71
CA PHE A 145 -4.47 0.70 -6.35
C PHE A 145 -4.04 2.17 -6.25
N ILE A 146 -2.93 2.56 -6.89
CA ILE A 146 -2.49 3.95 -6.94
C ILE A 146 -3.55 4.84 -7.62
N ALA A 147 -4.11 4.39 -8.75
CA ALA A 147 -5.17 5.12 -9.44
C ALA A 147 -6.45 5.23 -8.57
N LEU A 148 -6.79 4.17 -7.84
CA LEU A 148 -7.90 4.19 -6.91
C LEU A 148 -7.67 5.22 -5.80
N PHE A 149 -6.48 5.25 -5.22
CA PHE A 149 -6.08 6.22 -4.20
C PHE A 149 -6.23 7.66 -4.70
N THR A 150 -5.67 7.99 -5.86
CA THR A 150 -5.75 9.35 -6.43
C THR A 150 -7.17 9.78 -6.79
N ASN A 151 -8.03 8.84 -7.19
CA ASN A 151 -9.42 9.14 -7.55
C ASN A 151 -10.34 9.30 -6.33
N MET A 152 -9.95 8.78 -5.17
CA MET A 152 -10.75 8.83 -3.95
C MET A 152 -10.38 9.99 -3.02
N GLN A 153 -9.23 10.60 -3.26
CA GLN A 153 -8.71 11.72 -2.46
C GLN A 153 -8.21 12.82 -3.40
N ASP A 154 -8.20 14.06 -2.94
CA ASP A 154 -7.57 15.17 -3.68
C ASP A 154 -6.03 15.10 -3.53
N SER A 155 -5.49 13.95 -3.90
CA SER A 155 -4.07 13.62 -3.74
C SER A 155 -3.36 13.50 -5.07
N GLY A 156 -2.14 14.07 -5.13
CA GLY A 156 -1.25 13.95 -6.29
C GLY A 156 -0.23 12.81 -6.10
N VAL A 157 0.12 12.16 -7.21
CA VAL A 157 1.17 11.13 -7.22
C VAL A 157 2.14 11.38 -8.36
N PHE A 158 3.44 11.35 -8.05
CA PHE A 158 4.54 11.34 -9.02
C PHE A 158 5.25 10.00 -8.96
N ILE A 159 5.37 9.32 -10.09
CA ILE A 159 5.96 7.97 -10.17
C ILE A 159 7.17 8.00 -11.07
N THR A 160 8.32 7.49 -10.60
CA THR A 160 9.45 7.12 -11.46
C THR A 160 9.40 5.62 -11.74
N THR A 161 9.70 5.20 -12.98
CA THR A 161 9.63 3.79 -13.35
C THR A 161 10.57 3.47 -14.52
N HIS A 162 11.12 2.27 -14.52
CA HIS A 162 11.81 1.66 -15.65
C HIS A 162 10.96 0.55 -16.29
N SER A 163 9.76 0.26 -15.77
CA SER A 163 8.90 -0.80 -16.28
C SER A 163 7.99 -0.34 -17.41
N PRO A 164 8.09 -0.94 -18.60
CA PRO A 164 7.12 -0.69 -19.67
C PRO A 164 5.71 -1.15 -19.30
N TYR A 165 5.57 -2.10 -18.37
CA TYR A 165 4.26 -2.55 -17.87
C TYR A 165 3.56 -1.46 -17.05
N ILE A 166 4.27 -0.77 -16.17
CA ILE A 166 3.74 0.38 -15.40
C ILE A 166 3.20 1.45 -16.36
N LEU A 167 3.99 1.84 -17.37
CA LEU A 167 3.57 2.83 -18.36
C LEU A 167 2.34 2.35 -19.16
N THR A 168 2.31 1.08 -19.55
CA THR A 168 1.18 0.50 -20.29
C THR A 168 -0.08 0.51 -19.45
N VAL A 169 0.01 0.11 -18.20
CA VAL A 169 -1.15 0.11 -17.28
C VAL A 169 -1.63 1.53 -17.03
N ALA A 170 -0.73 2.48 -16.76
CA ALA A 170 -1.08 3.89 -16.56
C ALA A 170 -1.85 4.45 -17.79
N ASN A 171 -1.36 4.20 -19.00
CA ASN A 171 -2.05 4.59 -20.24
C ASN A 171 -3.42 3.94 -20.38
N ASN A 172 -3.55 2.64 -20.05
CA ASN A 172 -4.83 1.95 -20.11
C ASN A 172 -5.84 2.50 -19.09
N LEU A 173 -5.39 2.78 -17.87
CA LEU A 173 -6.23 3.38 -16.83
C LEU A 173 -6.69 4.79 -17.23
N TYR A 174 -5.78 5.62 -17.74
CA TYR A 174 -6.13 6.95 -18.27
C TYR A 174 -7.16 6.85 -19.40
N TYR A 175 -6.93 5.99 -20.39
CA TYR A 175 -7.84 5.80 -21.50
C TYR A 175 -9.20 5.26 -21.06
N ALA A 176 -9.22 4.34 -20.10
CA ALA A 176 -10.46 3.85 -19.50
C ALA A 176 -11.26 4.98 -18.80
N GLY A 177 -10.58 5.92 -18.15
CA GLY A 177 -11.20 7.13 -17.56
C GLY A 177 -11.87 7.99 -18.62
N VAL A 178 -11.17 8.30 -19.72
CA VAL A 178 -11.74 9.08 -20.86
C VAL A 178 -12.98 8.38 -21.45
N LEU A 179 -12.91 7.05 -21.67
CA LEU A 179 -14.06 6.29 -22.18
C LEU A 179 -15.24 6.28 -21.20
N ALA A 180 -14.97 6.28 -19.90
CA ALA A 180 -16.01 6.32 -18.87
C ALA A 180 -16.74 7.67 -18.87
N GLU A 181 -16.02 8.78 -19.02
CA GLU A 181 -16.60 10.13 -19.16
C GLU A 181 -17.49 10.25 -20.40
N ASP A 182 -17.10 9.60 -21.51
CA ASP A 182 -17.90 9.52 -22.73
C ASP A 182 -19.08 8.51 -22.66
N GLY A 183 -19.28 7.84 -21.51
CA GLY A 183 -20.35 6.86 -21.31
C GLY A 183 -20.13 5.50 -22.01
N GLN A 184 -18.93 5.21 -22.50
CA GLN A 184 -18.58 3.99 -23.26
C GLN A 184 -18.21 2.81 -22.33
N VAL A 185 -19.10 2.46 -21.41
CA VAL A 185 -18.84 1.45 -20.34
C VAL A 185 -18.31 0.11 -20.87
N LYS A 186 -18.83 -0.38 -22.02
CA LYS A 186 -18.36 -1.65 -22.61
C LYS A 186 -16.90 -1.61 -23.02
N GLU A 187 -16.45 -0.49 -23.59
CA GLU A 187 -15.06 -0.31 -24.01
C GLU A 187 -14.12 -0.14 -22.81
N VAL A 188 -14.60 0.47 -21.71
CA VAL A 188 -13.85 0.52 -20.45
C VAL A 188 -13.45 -0.88 -19.98
N TYR A 189 -14.42 -1.80 -19.89
CA TYR A 189 -14.13 -3.20 -19.51
C TYR A 189 -13.18 -3.90 -20.46
N ARG A 190 -13.24 -3.61 -21.76
CA ARG A 190 -12.34 -4.18 -22.76
C ARG A 190 -10.91 -3.69 -22.60
N VAL A 191 -10.71 -2.44 -22.19
CA VAL A 191 -9.37 -1.86 -21.93
C VAL A 191 -8.76 -2.41 -20.66
N LEU A 192 -9.53 -2.48 -19.56
CA LEU A 192 -9.04 -2.92 -18.25
C LEU A 192 -8.72 -4.42 -18.18
N ASN A 193 -9.34 -5.23 -19.02
CA ASN A 193 -9.13 -6.69 -19.04
C ASN A 193 -8.03 -7.15 -20.04
N LYS A 194 -7.28 -6.25 -20.62
CA LYS A 194 -6.06 -6.52 -21.40
C LYS A 194 -4.85 -6.57 -20.49
#